data_c1ad71691fd29280811154b6a9595a2f
#
_entry.id   c1ad71691fd29280811154b6a9595a2f
#
_cell.length_a   1.000
_cell.length_b   1.000
_cell.length_c   1.000
_cell.angle_alpha   90.00
_cell.angle_beta   90.00
_cell.angle_gamma   90.00
#
_symmetry.space_group_name_H-M   'P 1'
#
loop_
_entity.id
_entity.type
_entity.pdbx_description
1 polymer ?
#
loop_
_entity_poly.entity_id
_entity_poly.type
_entity_poly.pdbx_seq_one_letter_code
_entity_poly.pdbx_strand_id
1 'polypeptide(L)'
;MLKKIAFFAGSALFAANLMAAEPAKAPHVLLDTTNGQIEIELDPVKAPISTKNFLTYVDKGFYTNTIFHRVIPGFMVQGGGFTQQMAQKPTEAPIKNEASNGLHNVRGTLSMARTNDPNSATSQFFINVADNAFLDPGRDAGYAVFAKVVKGMDVVDIIVNSQTTTKQGMQNVPIDPVIIKSAKRID
;
A
#
# COMPACT_ATOMS: atom_id res chain seq x y z
N MET A 1 72.50 38.98 -16.48
CA MET A 1 71.47 39.18 -15.41
C MET A 1 70.18 38.47 -15.85
N LEU A 2 69.97 37.26 -15.33
CA LEU A 2 68.73 36.47 -15.66
C LEU A 2 67.74 36.66 -14.51
N LYS A 3 66.58 37.24 -14.86
CA LYS A 3 65.43 37.35 -13.91
C LYS A 3 64.62 36.04 -13.97
N LYS A 4 64.53 35.33 -12.86
CA LYS A 4 63.68 34.17 -12.65
C LYS A 4 62.25 34.63 -12.39
N ILE A 5 61.32 34.27 -13.27
CA ILE A 5 59.89 34.47 -13.06
C ILE A 5 59.39 33.17 -12.37
N ALA A 6 58.86 33.29 -11.16
CA ALA A 6 58.18 32.20 -10.46
C ALA A 6 56.69 32.17 -10.82
N PHE A 7 56.23 31.09 -11.40
CA PHE A 7 54.80 30.81 -11.65
C PHE A 7 54.19 30.19 -10.36
N PHE A 8 53.27 30.89 -9.76
CA PHE A 8 52.42 30.36 -8.69
C PHE A 8 51.19 29.71 -9.33
N ALA A 9 51.11 28.38 -9.32
CA ALA A 9 49.94 27.67 -9.71
C ALA A 9 48.98 27.55 -8.51
N GLY A 10 47.93 28.34 -8.49
CA GLY A 10 46.88 28.27 -7.47
C GLY A 10 45.92 27.13 -7.80
N SER A 11 45.99 26.02 -7.05
CA SER A 11 44.99 24.93 -7.12
C SER A 11 43.75 25.35 -6.33
N ALA A 12 42.68 25.73 -7.03
CA ALA A 12 41.34 25.92 -6.45
C ALA A 12 40.72 24.55 -6.20
N LEU A 13 40.67 24.10 -4.94
CA LEU A 13 39.84 22.95 -4.54
C LEU A 13 38.37 23.37 -4.58
N PHE A 14 37.63 22.90 -5.60
CA PHE A 14 36.17 22.90 -5.60
C PHE A 14 35.68 21.80 -4.65
N ALA A 15 35.30 22.17 -3.42
CA ALA A 15 34.56 21.29 -2.52
C ALA A 15 33.13 21.19 -3.06
N ALA A 16 32.81 20.11 -3.77
CA ALA A 16 31.45 19.79 -4.12
C ALA A 16 30.71 19.38 -2.82
N ASN A 17 29.90 20.28 -2.28
CA ASN A 17 28.93 19.94 -1.24
C ASN A 17 27.90 18.98 -1.83
N LEU A 18 28.07 17.67 -1.62
CA LEU A 18 27.02 16.68 -1.78
C LEU A 18 25.99 16.94 -0.68
N MET A 19 24.99 17.76 -0.96
CA MET A 19 23.79 17.81 -0.13
C MET A 19 23.10 16.45 -0.28
N ALA A 20 23.26 15.58 0.72
CA ALA A 20 22.42 14.39 0.85
C ALA A 20 20.97 14.90 0.94
N ALA A 21 20.14 14.62 -0.08
CA ALA A 21 18.73 14.88 0.00
C ALA A 21 18.19 14.11 1.21
N GLU A 22 17.51 14.80 2.12
CA GLU A 22 16.78 14.12 3.20
C GLU A 22 15.85 13.07 2.55
N PRO A 23 15.78 11.85 3.12
CA PRO A 23 14.87 10.84 2.60
C PRO A 23 13.46 11.43 2.65
N ALA A 24 12.80 11.49 1.49
CA ALA A 24 11.44 11.98 1.40
C ALA A 24 10.58 11.22 2.41
N LYS A 25 9.83 11.97 3.25
CA LYS A 25 8.93 11.39 4.25
C LYS A 25 7.98 10.41 3.56
N ALA A 26 7.81 9.23 4.14
CA ALA A 26 6.89 8.22 3.61
C ALA A 26 5.47 8.81 3.54
N PRO A 27 4.74 8.65 2.42
CA PRO A 27 3.38 9.16 2.32
C PRO A 27 2.45 8.42 3.28
N HIS A 28 1.55 9.17 3.92
CA HIS A 28 0.49 8.63 4.77
C HIS A 28 -0.88 8.79 4.13
N VAL A 29 -1.75 7.81 4.34
CA VAL A 29 -3.16 7.85 3.91
C VAL A 29 -4.06 7.50 5.09
N LEU A 30 -5.08 8.31 5.29
CA LEU A 30 -6.15 8.05 6.25
C LEU A 30 -7.35 7.43 5.52
N LEU A 31 -7.71 6.20 5.89
CA LEU A 31 -8.99 5.59 5.54
C LEU A 31 -9.99 5.89 6.65
N ASP A 32 -11.03 6.67 6.36
CA ASP A 32 -12.18 6.86 7.25
C ASP A 32 -13.23 5.80 6.91
N THR A 33 -13.53 4.92 7.84
CA THR A 33 -14.47 3.82 7.64
C THR A 33 -15.70 3.95 8.56
N THR A 34 -16.71 3.12 8.33
CA THR A 34 -17.86 3.03 9.24
C THR A 34 -17.52 2.52 10.63
N ASN A 35 -16.38 1.83 10.78
CA ASN A 35 -15.94 1.26 12.06
C ASN A 35 -14.84 2.08 12.75
N GLY A 36 -14.33 3.13 12.10
CA GLY A 36 -13.28 3.99 12.62
C GLY A 36 -12.22 4.33 11.57
N GLN A 37 -11.17 4.99 12.01
CA GLN A 37 -10.09 5.46 11.15
C GLN A 37 -8.90 4.50 11.17
N ILE A 38 -8.29 4.31 10.00
CA ILE A 38 -7.08 3.51 9.82
C ILE A 38 -6.05 4.39 9.11
N GLU A 39 -4.92 4.66 9.76
CA GLU A 39 -3.80 5.40 9.16
C GLU A 39 -2.77 4.41 8.60
N ILE A 40 -2.39 4.63 7.35
CA ILE A 40 -1.50 3.77 6.57
C ILE A 40 -0.26 4.56 6.18
N GLU A 41 0.93 4.01 6.45
CA GLU A 41 2.22 4.51 5.94
C GLU A 41 2.62 3.67 4.72
N LEU A 42 2.88 4.33 3.60
CA LEU A 42 3.26 3.71 2.33
C LEU A 42 4.79 3.58 2.22
N ASP A 43 5.28 2.59 1.46
CA ASP A 43 6.71 2.40 1.19
C ASP A 43 7.02 2.67 -0.30
N PRO A 44 7.26 3.93 -0.70
CA PRO A 44 7.57 4.26 -2.09
C PRO A 44 8.97 3.82 -2.52
N VAL A 45 9.83 3.42 -1.58
CA VAL A 45 11.20 2.98 -1.87
C VAL A 45 11.19 1.50 -2.27
N LYS A 46 10.54 0.64 -1.48
CA LYS A 46 10.49 -0.80 -1.72
C LYS A 46 9.36 -1.21 -2.66
N ALA A 47 8.27 -0.45 -2.71
CA ALA A 47 7.11 -0.74 -3.55
C ALA A 47 6.65 0.51 -4.35
N PRO A 48 7.51 1.10 -5.21
CA PRO A 48 7.20 2.34 -5.91
C PRO A 48 5.98 2.23 -6.85
N ILE A 49 5.81 1.11 -7.54
CA ILE A 49 4.70 0.91 -8.48
C ILE A 49 3.39 0.76 -7.72
N SER A 50 3.34 -0.09 -6.70
CA SER A 50 2.15 -0.35 -5.87
C SER A 50 1.76 0.90 -5.08
N THR A 51 2.72 1.62 -4.51
CA THR A 51 2.50 2.90 -3.81
C THR A 51 1.90 3.94 -4.75
N LYS A 52 2.50 4.14 -5.94
CA LYS A 52 1.98 5.09 -6.93
C LYS A 52 0.57 4.72 -7.38
N ASN A 53 0.31 3.44 -7.63
CA ASN A 53 -1.00 2.92 -8.02
C ASN A 53 -2.05 3.21 -6.93
N PHE A 54 -1.77 2.85 -5.68
CA PHE A 54 -2.67 3.09 -4.55
C PHE A 54 -2.98 4.59 -4.38
N LEU A 55 -1.95 5.45 -4.41
CA LEU A 55 -2.11 6.90 -4.33
C LEU A 55 -2.92 7.49 -5.49
N THR A 56 -2.78 6.94 -6.71
CA THR A 56 -3.59 7.35 -7.87
C THR A 56 -5.08 7.11 -7.60
N TYR A 57 -5.46 5.96 -7.01
CA TYR A 57 -6.84 5.69 -6.62
C TYR A 57 -7.31 6.56 -5.45
N VAL A 58 -6.43 6.84 -4.47
CA VAL A 58 -6.73 7.77 -3.36
C VAL A 58 -7.04 9.16 -3.89
N ASP A 59 -6.16 9.70 -4.75
CA ASP A 59 -6.28 11.07 -5.31
C ASP A 59 -7.53 11.24 -6.18
N LYS A 60 -7.94 10.17 -6.89
CA LYS A 60 -9.19 10.13 -7.67
C LYS A 60 -10.44 9.94 -6.81
N GLY A 61 -10.32 9.79 -5.49
CA GLY A 61 -11.46 9.47 -4.60
C GLY A 61 -12.10 8.11 -4.89
N PHE A 62 -11.38 7.21 -5.58
CA PHE A 62 -11.90 5.93 -6.03
C PHE A 62 -12.43 5.06 -4.89
N TYR A 63 -11.72 5.06 -3.75
CA TYR A 63 -12.07 4.23 -2.60
C TYR A 63 -13.32 4.68 -1.85
N THR A 64 -13.79 5.91 -2.07
CA THR A 64 -15.03 6.42 -1.46
C THR A 64 -16.21 5.53 -1.84
N ASN A 65 -16.98 5.11 -0.82
CA ASN A 65 -18.11 4.18 -0.92
C ASN A 65 -17.75 2.77 -1.43
N THR A 66 -16.47 2.38 -1.39
CA THR A 66 -16.10 0.97 -1.50
C THR A 66 -16.21 0.28 -0.13
N ILE A 67 -16.25 -1.06 -0.14
CA ILE A 67 -16.38 -1.86 1.07
C ILE A 67 -15.17 -2.79 1.27
N PHE A 68 -14.99 -3.22 2.52
CA PHE A 68 -14.26 -4.44 2.81
C PHE A 68 -15.19 -5.63 2.54
N HIS A 69 -15.04 -6.24 1.36
CA HIS A 69 -15.96 -7.25 0.83
C HIS A 69 -15.59 -8.69 1.21
N ARG A 70 -14.43 -8.89 1.83
CA ARG A 70 -13.98 -10.21 2.28
C ARG A 70 -13.16 -10.08 3.54
N VAL A 71 -13.61 -10.70 4.63
CA VAL A 71 -12.91 -10.70 5.93
C VAL A 71 -12.80 -12.13 6.44
N ILE A 72 -11.58 -12.52 6.85
CA ILE A 72 -11.31 -13.85 7.37
C ILE A 72 -10.48 -13.70 8.65
N PRO A 73 -11.05 -14.01 9.84
CA PRO A 73 -10.32 -14.01 11.11
C PRO A 73 -9.04 -14.86 11.03
N GLY A 74 -7.97 -14.36 11.64
CA GLY A 74 -6.66 -15.02 11.61
C GLY A 74 -5.95 -14.98 10.25
N PHE A 75 -6.49 -14.26 9.27
CA PHE A 75 -5.90 -14.14 7.94
C PHE A 75 -5.81 -12.68 7.46
N MET A 76 -6.90 -12.10 6.92
CA MET A 76 -6.84 -10.76 6.32
C MET A 76 -8.22 -10.10 6.20
N VAL A 77 -8.20 -8.79 5.92
CA VAL A 77 -9.35 -7.96 5.55
C VAL A 77 -9.10 -7.40 4.16
N GLN A 78 -9.93 -7.73 3.16
CA GLN A 78 -9.76 -7.32 1.76
C GLN A 78 -10.84 -6.34 1.34
N GLY A 79 -10.44 -5.26 0.64
CA GLY A 79 -11.34 -4.21 0.17
C GLY A 79 -10.84 -3.47 -1.06
N GLY A 80 -11.48 -2.33 -1.35
CA GLY A 80 -11.04 -1.39 -2.36
C GLY A 80 -11.44 -1.72 -3.81
N GLY A 81 -12.44 -2.59 -4.02
CA GLY A 81 -12.86 -2.95 -5.39
C GLY A 81 -14.36 -2.95 -5.63
N PHE A 82 -15.17 -3.08 -4.58
CA PHE A 82 -16.61 -3.30 -4.70
C PHE A 82 -17.41 -2.22 -3.95
N THR A 83 -18.57 -1.89 -4.48
CA THR A 83 -19.58 -1.07 -3.80
C THR A 83 -20.38 -1.91 -2.79
N GLN A 84 -21.25 -1.26 -1.99
CA GLN A 84 -22.14 -1.95 -1.06
C GLN A 84 -23.10 -2.94 -1.76
N GLN A 85 -23.42 -2.69 -3.04
CA GLN A 85 -24.25 -3.54 -3.88
C GLN A 85 -23.45 -4.69 -4.51
N MET A 86 -22.19 -4.90 -4.10
CA MET A 86 -21.27 -5.89 -4.67
C MET A 86 -20.99 -5.69 -6.17
N ALA A 87 -21.17 -4.46 -6.68
CA ALA A 87 -20.76 -4.10 -8.03
C ALA A 87 -19.27 -3.75 -8.00
N GLN A 88 -18.48 -4.38 -8.88
CA GLN A 88 -17.09 -4.05 -9.06
C GLN A 88 -16.94 -2.70 -9.75
N LYS A 89 -16.12 -1.81 -9.20
CA LYS A 89 -15.84 -0.51 -9.83
C LYS A 89 -14.84 -0.69 -10.98
N PRO A 90 -15.02 0.04 -12.10
CA PRO A 90 -14.06 0.02 -13.21
C PRO A 90 -12.69 0.54 -12.73
N THR A 91 -11.61 -0.15 -13.12
CA THR A 91 -10.25 0.11 -12.65
C THR A 91 -9.35 0.62 -13.78
N GLU A 92 -8.20 1.18 -13.42
CA GLU A 92 -7.09 1.43 -14.33
C GLU A 92 -6.45 0.11 -14.79
N ALA A 93 -5.49 0.19 -15.70
CA ALA A 93 -4.71 -0.96 -16.14
C ALA A 93 -4.00 -1.64 -14.96
N PRO A 94 -3.82 -2.97 -15.01
CA PRO A 94 -3.11 -3.71 -13.97
C PRO A 94 -1.64 -3.33 -13.91
N ILE A 95 -1.02 -3.58 -12.74
CA ILE A 95 0.37 -3.23 -12.46
C ILE A 95 1.25 -4.46 -12.31
N LYS A 96 2.57 -4.25 -12.50
CA LYS A 96 3.59 -5.26 -12.24
C LYS A 96 3.63 -5.61 -10.76
N ASN A 97 3.79 -6.92 -10.47
CA ASN A 97 3.96 -7.42 -9.10
C ASN A 97 5.33 -7.05 -8.54
N GLU A 98 5.35 -6.47 -7.34
CA GLU A 98 6.56 -6.11 -6.60
C GLU A 98 6.81 -7.02 -5.39
N ALA A 99 6.24 -8.21 -5.31
CA ALA A 99 6.35 -9.08 -4.14
C ALA A 99 7.79 -9.43 -3.75
N SER A 100 8.73 -9.42 -4.71
CA SER A 100 10.17 -9.68 -4.46
C SER A 100 10.92 -8.48 -3.88
N ASN A 101 10.24 -7.51 -3.25
CA ASN A 101 10.81 -6.27 -2.72
C ASN A 101 11.45 -6.40 -1.32
N GLY A 102 11.44 -7.62 -0.75
CA GLY A 102 12.00 -7.90 0.57
C GLY A 102 11.10 -7.48 1.75
N LEU A 103 9.84 -7.09 1.49
CA LEU A 103 8.82 -6.92 2.51
C LEU A 103 8.04 -8.23 2.68
N HIS A 104 7.56 -8.48 3.92
CA HIS A 104 6.85 -9.70 4.27
C HIS A 104 5.40 -9.42 4.64
N ASN A 105 4.52 -10.39 4.35
CA ASN A 105 3.11 -10.36 4.69
C ASN A 105 2.91 -10.67 6.19
N VAL A 106 3.38 -9.78 7.06
CA VAL A 106 3.18 -9.88 8.51
C VAL A 106 1.99 -9.06 8.96
N ARG A 107 1.48 -9.33 10.17
CA ARG A 107 0.36 -8.58 10.74
C ARG A 107 0.56 -7.06 10.64
N GLY A 108 -0.46 -6.36 10.19
CA GLY A 108 -0.49 -4.91 10.01
C GLY A 108 0.00 -4.44 8.65
N THR A 109 0.59 -5.29 7.81
CA THR A 109 1.01 -4.88 6.45
C THR A 109 -0.17 -4.90 5.46
N LEU A 110 -0.07 -4.05 4.43
CA LEU A 110 -1.00 -4.01 3.31
C LEU A 110 -0.34 -4.58 2.06
N SER A 111 -1.08 -5.43 1.36
CA SER A 111 -0.62 -6.03 0.11
C SER A 111 -1.65 -5.87 -1.00
N MET A 112 -1.16 -5.83 -2.26
CA MET A 112 -2.03 -5.78 -3.43
C MET A 112 -2.72 -7.13 -3.64
N ALA A 113 -4.05 -7.11 -3.73
CA ALA A 113 -4.81 -8.28 -4.16
C ALA A 113 -4.67 -8.46 -5.68
N ARG A 114 -4.64 -9.71 -6.13
CA ARG A 114 -4.49 -10.11 -7.53
C ARG A 114 -5.26 -11.38 -7.86
N THR A 115 -5.42 -11.70 -9.12
CA THR A 115 -5.86 -13.00 -9.62
C THR A 115 -4.69 -13.99 -9.67
N ASN A 116 -4.85 -15.11 -10.36
CA ASN A 116 -3.75 -16.06 -10.59
C ASN A 116 -2.64 -15.48 -11.48
N ASP A 117 -2.93 -14.47 -12.30
CA ASP A 117 -1.89 -13.72 -13.00
C ASP A 117 -1.15 -12.82 -12.01
N PRO A 118 0.16 -12.98 -11.85
CA PRO A 118 0.96 -12.16 -10.94
C PRO A 118 0.84 -10.65 -11.18
N ASN A 119 0.66 -10.23 -12.42
CA ASN A 119 0.60 -8.82 -12.83
C ASN A 119 -0.83 -8.32 -13.06
N SER A 120 -1.81 -8.85 -12.32
CA SER A 120 -3.23 -8.50 -12.45
C SER A 120 -3.74 -7.56 -11.36
N ALA A 121 -2.91 -7.10 -10.45
CA ALA A 121 -3.32 -6.19 -9.39
C ALA A 121 -3.79 -4.85 -9.95
N THR A 122 -4.89 -4.32 -9.42
CA THR A 122 -5.46 -3.02 -9.80
C THR A 122 -5.72 -2.16 -8.56
N SER A 123 -6.98 -2.04 -8.10
CA SER A 123 -7.36 -1.19 -6.96
C SER A 123 -7.44 -1.95 -5.64
N GLN A 124 -7.68 -3.27 -5.67
CA GLN A 124 -7.95 -4.03 -4.45
C GLN A 124 -6.67 -4.28 -3.65
N PHE A 125 -6.82 -4.20 -2.34
CA PHE A 125 -5.77 -4.48 -1.37
C PHE A 125 -6.32 -5.29 -0.20
N PHE A 126 -5.43 -5.87 0.59
CA PHE A 126 -5.80 -6.48 1.87
C PHE A 126 -4.86 -6.07 2.98
N ILE A 127 -5.37 -6.10 4.21
CA ILE A 127 -4.61 -5.86 5.44
C ILE A 127 -4.42 -7.19 6.12
N ASN A 128 -3.18 -7.58 6.37
CA ASN A 128 -2.84 -8.80 7.10
C ASN A 128 -3.20 -8.64 8.59
N VAL A 129 -3.99 -9.56 9.14
CA VAL A 129 -4.32 -9.57 10.59
C VAL A 129 -3.55 -10.63 11.36
N ALA A 130 -2.71 -11.41 10.66
CA ALA A 130 -1.75 -12.36 11.19
C ALA A 130 -0.50 -12.38 10.31
N ASP A 131 0.53 -13.10 10.73
CA ASP A 131 1.72 -13.34 9.92
C ASP A 131 1.42 -14.43 8.89
N ASN A 132 1.37 -14.02 7.62
CA ASN A 132 0.96 -14.84 6.48
C ASN A 132 2.13 -15.15 5.57
N ALA A 133 3.21 -15.75 6.07
CA ALA A 133 4.44 -16.04 5.32
C ALA A 133 4.19 -16.84 4.03
N PHE A 134 3.09 -17.59 3.93
CA PHE A 134 2.70 -18.32 2.72
C PHE A 134 2.26 -17.41 1.55
N LEU A 135 2.02 -16.12 1.82
CA LEU A 135 1.75 -15.09 0.79
C LEU A 135 3.03 -14.43 0.27
N ASP A 136 4.17 -14.67 0.88
CA ASP A 136 5.45 -14.18 0.40
C ASP A 136 5.89 -14.97 -0.85
N PRO A 137 6.75 -14.38 -1.71
CA PRO A 137 7.24 -15.09 -2.89
C PRO A 137 8.03 -16.34 -2.51
N GLY A 138 7.85 -17.41 -3.27
CA GLY A 138 8.51 -18.70 -3.02
C GLY A 138 7.80 -19.87 -3.70
N ARG A 139 6.58 -20.19 -3.34
CA ARG A 139 5.76 -21.20 -4.03
C ARG A 139 5.16 -20.66 -5.31
N ASP A 140 4.79 -19.38 -5.29
CA ASP A 140 4.31 -18.62 -6.43
C ASP A 140 4.95 -17.23 -6.45
N ALA A 141 4.39 -16.30 -7.23
CA ALA A 141 4.89 -14.94 -7.37
C ALA A 141 4.68 -14.06 -6.11
N GLY A 142 3.99 -14.54 -5.08
CA GLY A 142 3.68 -13.81 -3.87
C GLY A 142 2.73 -12.62 -4.07
N TYR A 143 2.46 -11.92 -2.95
CA TYR A 143 1.64 -10.73 -2.90
C TYR A 143 2.47 -9.53 -2.45
N ALA A 144 2.47 -8.47 -3.25
CA ALA A 144 3.32 -7.30 -3.04
C ALA A 144 2.87 -6.49 -1.83
N VAL A 145 3.63 -6.56 -0.74
CA VAL A 145 3.50 -5.64 0.40
C VAL A 145 3.97 -4.26 -0.05
N PHE A 146 3.17 -3.22 0.22
CA PHE A 146 3.47 -1.84 -0.18
C PHE A 146 3.26 -0.80 0.93
N ALA A 147 2.66 -1.21 2.05
CA ALA A 147 2.32 -0.31 3.15
C ALA A 147 2.15 -1.07 4.47
N LYS A 148 2.00 -0.32 5.56
CA LYS A 148 1.62 -0.84 6.88
C LYS A 148 0.63 0.09 7.57
N VAL A 149 -0.20 -0.48 8.44
CA VAL A 149 -1.05 0.27 9.36
C VAL A 149 -0.17 0.82 10.48
N VAL A 150 -0.22 2.14 10.71
CA VAL A 150 0.51 2.81 11.78
C VAL A 150 -0.42 3.26 12.92
N LYS A 151 -1.74 3.42 12.64
CA LYS A 151 -2.80 3.61 13.65
C LYS A 151 -4.08 2.93 13.20
N GLY A 152 -4.89 2.44 14.14
CA GLY A 152 -6.19 1.83 13.86
C GLY A 152 -6.16 0.33 13.60
N MET A 153 -5.13 -0.40 14.07
CA MET A 153 -5.16 -1.87 14.03
C MET A 153 -6.29 -2.47 14.88
N ASP A 154 -6.73 -1.80 15.94
CA ASP A 154 -7.92 -2.14 16.71
C ASP A 154 -9.19 -2.03 15.87
N VAL A 155 -9.30 -1.03 14.99
CA VAL A 155 -10.38 -0.90 14.01
C VAL A 155 -10.35 -2.05 13.02
N VAL A 156 -9.16 -2.43 12.52
CA VAL A 156 -9.00 -3.59 11.63
C VAL A 156 -9.43 -4.88 12.33
N ASP A 157 -9.11 -5.04 13.62
CA ASP A 157 -9.53 -6.19 14.43
C ASP A 157 -11.06 -6.24 14.64
N ILE A 158 -11.73 -5.09 14.77
CA ILE A 158 -13.20 -5.03 14.78
C ILE A 158 -13.74 -5.49 13.42
N ILE A 159 -13.18 -4.99 12.33
CA ILE A 159 -13.63 -5.32 10.96
C ILE A 159 -13.49 -6.81 10.68
N VAL A 160 -12.35 -7.43 11.00
CA VAL A 160 -12.11 -8.85 10.70
C VAL A 160 -13.01 -9.79 11.48
N ASN A 161 -13.52 -9.36 12.64
CA ASN A 161 -14.45 -10.13 13.49
C ASN A 161 -15.92 -9.87 13.17
N SER A 162 -16.24 -9.12 12.09
CA SER A 162 -17.61 -8.92 11.63
C SER A 162 -18.27 -10.25 11.27
N GLN A 163 -19.56 -10.38 11.57
CA GLN A 163 -20.36 -11.51 11.09
C GLN A 163 -20.41 -11.50 9.56
N THR A 164 -20.20 -12.67 8.95
CA THR A 164 -20.12 -12.78 7.49
C THR A 164 -21.20 -13.68 6.91
N THR A 165 -21.45 -13.51 5.63
CA THR A 165 -22.38 -14.28 4.82
C THR A 165 -21.81 -14.49 3.41
N THR A 166 -22.57 -15.18 2.57
CA THR A 166 -22.30 -15.28 1.13
C THR A 166 -23.21 -14.29 0.39
N LYS A 167 -22.61 -13.35 -0.36
CA LYS A 167 -23.35 -12.40 -1.23
C LYS A 167 -22.88 -12.55 -2.68
N GLN A 168 -23.80 -12.73 -3.61
CA GLN A 168 -23.50 -12.88 -5.05
C GLN A 168 -22.39 -13.91 -5.36
N GLY A 169 -22.38 -15.04 -4.62
CA GLY A 169 -21.38 -16.09 -4.78
C GLY A 169 -20.05 -15.84 -4.07
N MET A 170 -19.81 -14.66 -3.52
CA MET A 170 -18.63 -14.35 -2.73
C MET A 170 -18.86 -14.73 -1.27
N GLN A 171 -17.95 -15.52 -0.71
CA GLN A 171 -17.96 -15.94 0.71
C GLN A 171 -17.24 -14.89 1.59
N ASN A 172 -17.52 -14.95 2.88
CA ASN A 172 -16.88 -14.13 3.91
C ASN A 172 -17.13 -12.62 3.74
N VAL A 173 -18.28 -12.24 3.19
CA VAL A 173 -18.72 -10.86 3.05
C VAL A 173 -19.38 -10.41 4.35
N PRO A 174 -18.96 -9.28 4.97
CA PRO A 174 -19.65 -8.75 6.14
C PRO A 174 -21.15 -8.58 5.91
N ILE A 175 -21.98 -9.02 6.86
CA ILE A 175 -23.45 -8.85 6.80
C ILE A 175 -23.76 -7.36 6.78
N ASP A 176 -23.21 -6.63 7.74
CA ASP A 176 -23.26 -5.17 7.80
C ASP A 176 -22.06 -4.62 7.01
N PRO A 177 -22.28 -3.90 5.90
CA PRO A 177 -21.19 -3.45 5.05
C PRO A 177 -20.23 -2.52 5.79
N VAL A 178 -18.96 -2.86 5.80
CA VAL A 178 -17.89 -1.99 6.28
C VAL A 178 -17.44 -1.09 5.13
N ILE A 179 -17.82 0.18 5.19
CA ILE A 179 -17.66 1.14 4.10
C ILE A 179 -16.44 2.02 4.34
N ILE A 180 -15.62 2.22 3.32
CA ILE A 180 -14.61 3.27 3.27
C ILE A 180 -15.33 4.56 2.84
N LYS A 181 -15.58 5.45 3.81
CA LYS A 181 -16.25 6.75 3.59
C LYS A 181 -15.35 7.72 2.83
N SER A 182 -14.06 7.69 3.13
CA SER A 182 -13.04 8.43 2.38
C SER A 182 -11.65 7.81 2.55
N ALA A 183 -10.78 8.07 1.56
CA ALA A 183 -9.35 7.82 1.63
C ALA A 183 -8.63 9.11 1.23
N LYS A 184 -7.74 9.63 2.09
CA LYS A 184 -7.07 10.92 1.87
C LYS A 184 -5.61 10.86 2.30
N ARG A 185 -4.73 11.51 1.55
CA ARG A 185 -3.36 11.79 2.03
C ARG A 185 -3.42 12.73 3.23
N ILE A 186 -2.52 12.49 4.19
CA ILE A 186 -2.38 13.29 5.43
C ILE A 186 -0.91 13.66 5.71
N ASP A 187 -0.12 13.85 4.64
CA ASP A 187 1.31 14.16 4.69
C ASP A 187 1.60 15.52 5.32
#